data_ad395c6bb33615bde0376ca041862be2
#
_entry.id   ad395c6bb33615bde0376ca041862be2
#
_cell.length_a   1.000
_cell.length_b   1.000
_cell.length_c   1.000
_cell.angle_alpha   90.00
_cell.angle_beta   90.00
_cell.angle_gamma   90.00
#
_symmetry.space_group_name_H-M   'P 1'
#
loop_
_entity.id
_entity.type
_entity.pdbx_description
1 polymer ?
#
loop_
_entity_poly.entity_id
_entity_poly.type
_entity_poly.pdbx_seq_one_letter_code
_entity_poly.pdbx_strand_id
1 'polypeptide(L)'
;AYGTGIPAWRLAFAVLARRMTPDEVYAWLQRLKVQRRDGERIAAAVTVAPRLVERLGGDSLEPADVVAAADPFAPDAPLFAMALEKRPELDDYFTRLRNVRLEVSGSDLAELGLGESPEVGEILAELRRRKLNGQLDGRESELAAARELISAA
;
A
#
# COMPACT_ATOMS: atom_id res chain seq x y z
N ALA A 1 14.83 3.20 10.84
CA ALA A 1 14.28 4.06 9.76
C ALA A 1 13.91 3.17 8.59
N TYR A 2 12.67 3.26 8.10
CA TYR A 2 12.12 2.35 7.08
C TYR A 2 12.60 2.61 5.64
N GLY A 3 13.61 3.48 5.43
CA GLY A 3 14.17 3.76 4.09
C GLY A 3 13.14 4.30 3.09
N THR A 4 12.15 5.07 3.56
CA THR A 4 11.03 5.54 2.72
C THR A 4 11.39 6.66 1.75
N GLY A 5 12.56 7.30 1.91
CA GLY A 5 12.96 8.47 1.12
C GLY A 5 12.11 9.73 1.32
N ILE A 6 11.21 9.74 2.33
CA ILE A 6 10.38 10.90 2.63
C ILE A 6 11.24 11.98 3.30
N PRO A 7 11.23 13.23 2.81
CA PRO A 7 11.85 14.32 3.53
C PRO A 7 11.18 14.54 4.90
N ALA A 8 11.98 14.62 5.96
CA ALA A 8 11.47 14.75 7.34
C ALA A 8 10.50 15.93 7.54
N TRP A 9 10.69 17.03 6.79
CA TRP A 9 9.83 18.20 6.87
C TRP A 9 8.38 17.91 6.45
N ARG A 10 8.13 16.98 5.49
CA ARG A 10 6.75 16.62 5.11
C ARG A 10 6.02 15.95 6.25
N LEU A 11 6.69 15.04 6.95
CA LEU A 11 6.11 14.41 8.14
C LEU A 11 5.86 15.42 9.25
N ALA A 12 6.81 16.36 9.49
CA ALA A 12 6.64 17.43 10.46
C ALA A 12 5.42 18.31 10.12
N PHE A 13 5.21 18.65 8.84
CA PHE A 13 4.06 19.42 8.41
C PHE A 13 2.76 18.65 8.60
N ALA A 14 2.71 17.35 8.32
CA ALA A 14 1.55 16.52 8.61
C ALA A 14 1.23 16.49 10.10
N VAL A 15 2.24 16.39 10.97
CA VAL A 15 2.06 16.46 12.42
C VAL A 15 1.51 17.81 12.87
N LEU A 16 2.01 18.91 12.32
CA LEU A 16 1.49 20.26 12.64
C LEU A 16 0.05 20.43 12.18
N ALA A 17 -0.28 19.91 11.00
CA ALA A 17 -1.60 20.01 10.39
C ALA A 17 -2.61 18.96 10.89
N ARG A 18 -2.26 18.07 11.79
CA ARG A 18 -3.06 16.90 12.20
C ARG A 18 -4.48 17.18 12.74
N ARG A 19 -4.76 18.41 13.11
CA ARG A 19 -6.07 18.86 13.61
C ARG A 19 -6.80 19.78 12.64
N MET A 20 -6.22 20.06 11.49
CA MET A 20 -6.81 20.90 10.45
C MET A 20 -7.76 20.08 9.59
N THR A 21 -8.79 20.73 9.08
CA THR A 21 -9.62 20.19 8.01
C THR A 21 -8.82 20.16 6.69
N PRO A 22 -9.20 19.36 5.68
CA PRO A 22 -8.52 19.33 4.38
C PRO A 22 -8.38 20.74 3.76
N ASP A 23 -9.41 21.55 3.81
CA ASP A 23 -9.40 22.92 3.24
C ASP A 23 -8.43 23.83 3.98
N GLU A 24 -8.36 23.74 5.30
CA GLU A 24 -7.40 24.48 6.11
C GLU A 24 -5.97 24.06 5.80
N VAL A 25 -5.72 22.74 5.62
CA VAL A 25 -4.39 22.23 5.23
C VAL A 25 -3.97 22.81 3.90
N TYR A 26 -4.85 22.78 2.89
CA TYR A 26 -4.54 23.34 1.57
C TYR A 26 -4.26 24.84 1.64
N ALA A 27 -5.10 25.61 2.30
CA ALA A 27 -4.95 27.05 2.46
C ALA A 27 -3.65 27.40 3.19
N TRP A 28 -3.30 26.63 4.23
CA TRP A 28 -2.07 26.82 4.99
C TRP A 28 -0.81 26.52 4.16
N LEU A 29 -0.80 25.39 3.43
CA LEU A 29 0.31 24.99 2.58
C LEU A 29 0.53 25.96 1.40
N GLN A 30 -0.55 26.51 0.83
CA GLN A 30 -0.47 27.52 -0.21
C GLN A 30 0.18 28.82 0.32
N ARG A 31 -0.20 29.27 1.51
CA ARG A 31 0.43 30.45 2.16
C ARG A 31 1.93 30.25 2.39
N LEU A 32 2.34 29.02 2.70
CA LEU A 32 3.75 28.67 2.88
C LEU A 32 4.48 28.42 1.55
N LYS A 33 3.80 28.59 0.41
CA LYS A 33 4.33 28.31 -0.94
C LYS A 33 4.93 26.92 -1.10
N VAL A 34 4.35 25.93 -0.42
CA VAL A 34 4.72 24.53 -0.59
C VAL A 34 4.33 24.11 -2.01
N GLN A 35 5.21 23.36 -2.68
CA GLN A 35 4.93 22.84 -4.01
C GLN A 35 3.66 21.96 -3.99
N ARG A 36 2.83 22.09 -5.03
CA ARG A 36 1.54 21.43 -5.14
C ARG A 36 1.62 19.92 -4.84
N ARG A 37 2.60 19.23 -5.45
CA ARG A 37 2.80 17.78 -5.27
C ARG A 37 3.05 17.39 -3.82
N ASP A 38 3.86 18.18 -3.10
CA ASP A 38 4.15 17.91 -1.68
C ASP A 38 2.95 18.27 -0.81
N GLY A 39 2.25 19.35 -1.15
CA GLY A 39 1.02 19.75 -0.47
C GLY A 39 -0.07 18.69 -0.56
N GLU A 40 -0.29 18.10 -1.73
CA GLU A 40 -1.24 17.01 -1.96
C GLU A 40 -0.88 15.77 -1.09
N ARG A 41 0.40 15.43 -0.99
CA ARG A 41 0.87 14.31 -0.15
C ARG A 41 0.69 14.58 1.34
N ILE A 42 0.97 15.80 1.81
CA ILE A 42 0.76 16.18 3.21
C ILE A 42 -0.74 16.15 3.54
N ALA A 43 -1.58 16.74 2.68
CA ALA A 43 -3.03 16.75 2.87
C ALA A 43 -3.60 15.32 2.86
N ALA A 44 -3.16 14.47 1.94
CA ALA A 44 -3.53 13.06 1.90
C ALA A 44 -3.10 12.34 3.18
N ALA A 45 -1.87 12.55 3.67
CA ALA A 45 -1.41 11.94 4.91
C ALA A 45 -2.28 12.33 6.10
N VAL A 46 -2.59 13.63 6.27
CA VAL A 46 -3.44 14.13 7.36
C VAL A 46 -4.85 13.54 7.32
N THR A 47 -5.43 13.40 6.12
CA THR A 47 -6.80 12.92 5.94
C THR A 47 -6.91 11.40 6.06
N VAL A 48 -5.92 10.67 5.52
CA VAL A 48 -5.96 9.20 5.41
C VAL A 48 -5.43 8.50 6.64
N ALA A 49 -4.37 9.04 7.28
CA ALA A 49 -3.72 8.35 8.38
C ALA A 49 -4.64 8.00 9.56
N PRO A 50 -5.56 8.88 10.03
CA PRO A 50 -6.48 8.51 11.11
C PRO A 50 -7.39 7.35 10.71
N ARG A 51 -7.92 7.35 9.48
CA ARG A 51 -8.77 6.28 8.96
C ARG A 51 -7.99 4.97 8.80
N LEU A 52 -6.72 5.07 8.44
CA LEU A 52 -5.84 3.90 8.34
C LEU A 52 -5.61 3.28 9.71
N VAL A 53 -5.34 4.09 10.73
CA VAL A 53 -5.23 3.63 12.14
C VAL A 53 -6.51 2.94 12.59
N GLU A 54 -7.67 3.54 12.35
CA GLU A 54 -8.98 2.97 12.69
C GLU A 54 -9.21 1.64 11.96
N ARG A 55 -8.99 1.60 10.66
CA ARG A 55 -9.17 0.40 9.84
C ARG A 55 -8.25 -0.75 10.29
N LEU A 56 -6.99 -0.45 10.62
CA LEU A 56 -6.02 -1.43 11.09
C LEU A 56 -6.20 -1.82 12.57
N GLY A 57 -7.09 -1.13 13.29
CA GLY A 57 -7.47 -1.47 14.66
C GLY A 57 -8.51 -2.57 14.78
N GLY A 58 -9.05 -3.07 13.66
CA GLY A 58 -10.01 -4.17 13.64
C GLY A 58 -9.35 -5.53 13.91
N ASP A 59 -10.15 -6.49 14.37
CA ASP A 59 -9.69 -7.85 14.62
C ASP A 59 -9.32 -8.57 13.31
N SER A 60 -8.16 -9.21 13.31
CA SER A 60 -7.77 -10.24 12.32
C SER A 60 -7.71 -9.77 10.85
N LEU A 61 -6.94 -8.72 10.55
CA LEU A 61 -6.65 -8.33 9.17
C LEU A 61 -5.61 -9.25 8.54
N GLU A 62 -5.88 -9.74 7.34
CA GLU A 62 -4.88 -10.44 6.56
C GLU A 62 -3.79 -9.48 6.04
N PRO A 63 -2.54 -9.96 5.87
CA PRO A 63 -1.44 -9.14 5.34
C PRO A 63 -1.76 -8.44 4.01
N ALA A 64 -2.53 -9.08 3.14
CA ALA A 64 -2.97 -8.50 1.88
C ALA A 64 -3.90 -7.29 2.09
N ASP A 65 -4.75 -7.29 3.12
CA ASP A 65 -5.65 -6.18 3.43
C ASP A 65 -4.89 -4.96 3.94
N VAL A 66 -3.82 -5.20 4.72
CA VAL A 66 -2.90 -4.14 5.18
C VAL A 66 -2.24 -3.47 3.98
N VAL A 67 -1.74 -4.28 3.02
CA VAL A 67 -1.13 -3.75 1.78
C VAL A 67 -2.15 -2.98 0.96
N ALA A 68 -3.36 -3.51 0.76
CA ALA A 68 -4.42 -2.85 0.00
C ALA A 68 -4.85 -1.51 0.62
N ALA A 69 -4.81 -1.41 1.95
CA ALA A 69 -5.12 -0.17 2.66
C ALA A 69 -3.98 0.86 2.59
N ALA A 70 -2.73 0.41 2.65
CA ALA A 70 -1.55 1.27 2.78
C ALA A 70 -0.95 1.72 1.44
N ASP A 71 -0.81 0.79 0.45
CA ASP A 71 -0.12 1.01 -0.83
C ASP A 71 -0.60 2.26 -1.60
N PRO A 72 -1.92 2.56 -1.73
CA PRO A 72 -2.41 3.70 -2.50
C PRO A 72 -1.92 5.06 -1.97
N PHE A 73 -1.57 5.11 -0.70
CA PHE A 73 -1.17 6.35 0.00
C PHE A 73 0.28 6.31 0.49
N ALA A 74 1.00 5.29 0.08
CA ALA A 74 2.40 5.11 0.49
C ALA A 74 3.33 6.13 -0.20
N PRO A 75 4.41 6.48 0.49
CA PRO A 75 4.74 6.09 1.86
C PRO A 75 4.28 7.07 2.94
N ASP A 76 3.73 8.25 2.57
CA ASP A 76 3.51 9.36 3.50
C ASP A 76 2.41 9.05 4.53
N ALA A 77 1.22 8.61 4.08
CA ALA A 77 0.10 8.37 5.01
C ALA A 77 0.32 7.18 5.96
N PRO A 78 0.82 6.01 5.50
CA PRO A 78 1.14 4.92 6.43
C PRO A 78 2.21 5.29 7.45
N LEU A 79 3.24 6.07 7.05
CA LEU A 79 4.26 6.53 7.98
C LEU A 79 3.71 7.52 9.00
N PHE A 80 2.81 8.40 8.56
CA PHE A 80 2.15 9.32 9.47
C PHE A 80 1.16 8.59 10.41
N ALA A 81 0.47 7.55 9.93
CA ALA A 81 -0.37 6.69 10.76
C ALA A 81 0.43 6.05 11.91
N MET A 82 1.64 5.55 11.63
CA MET A 82 2.54 5.05 12.68
C MET A 82 2.99 6.11 13.69
N ALA A 83 3.09 7.39 13.25
CA ALA A 83 3.40 8.49 14.15
C ALA A 83 2.21 8.88 15.03
N LEU A 84 0.98 8.65 14.59
CA LEU A 84 -0.25 8.85 15.36
C LEU A 84 -0.44 7.73 16.39
N GLU A 85 -0.30 6.50 15.94
CA GLU A 85 -0.46 5.31 16.75
C GLU A 85 0.43 4.17 16.23
N LYS A 86 1.20 3.58 17.13
CA LYS A 86 2.08 2.46 16.78
C LYS A 86 1.24 1.22 16.51
N ARG A 87 1.28 0.75 15.25
CA ARG A 87 0.56 -0.42 14.76
C ARG A 87 1.54 -1.48 14.25
N PRO A 88 1.51 -2.71 14.79
CA PRO A 88 2.38 -3.80 14.33
C PRO A 88 2.18 -4.12 12.83
N GLU A 89 0.96 -3.98 12.32
CA GLU A 89 0.60 -4.21 10.93
C GLU A 89 1.36 -3.26 9.98
N LEU A 90 1.51 -1.99 10.37
CA LEU A 90 2.27 -1.02 9.60
C LEU A 90 3.79 -1.22 9.73
N ASP A 91 4.27 -1.72 10.86
CA ASP A 91 5.66 -2.11 11.01
C ASP A 91 6.00 -3.27 10.05
N ASP A 92 5.16 -4.30 10.02
CA ASP A 92 5.29 -5.41 9.07
C ASP A 92 5.15 -4.94 7.61
N TYR A 93 4.22 -4.03 7.33
CA TYR A 93 4.09 -3.41 6.01
C TYR A 93 5.42 -2.78 5.54
N PHE A 94 6.04 -1.95 6.37
CA PHE A 94 7.28 -1.26 5.99
C PHE A 94 8.51 -2.17 5.94
N THR A 95 8.56 -3.20 6.77
CA THR A 95 9.71 -4.09 6.86
C THR A 95 9.67 -5.24 5.87
N ARG A 96 8.49 -5.78 5.58
CA ARG A 96 8.30 -7.00 4.81
C ARG A 96 7.29 -6.84 3.65
N LEU A 97 6.03 -6.52 3.96
CA LEU A 97 4.92 -6.71 3.01
C LEU A 97 5.05 -5.88 1.74
N ARG A 98 5.44 -4.62 1.84
CA ARG A 98 5.61 -3.72 0.68
C ARG A 98 6.65 -4.21 -0.32
N ASN A 99 7.55 -5.10 0.09
CA ASN A 99 8.62 -5.64 -0.74
C ASN A 99 8.25 -6.97 -1.38
N VAL A 100 7.10 -7.56 -1.02
CA VAL A 100 6.63 -8.81 -1.62
C VAL A 100 6.34 -8.59 -3.10
N ARG A 101 7.00 -9.41 -3.93
CA ARG A 101 6.85 -9.42 -5.38
C ARG A 101 6.56 -10.84 -5.84
N LEU A 102 5.76 -10.97 -6.89
CA LEU A 102 5.62 -12.23 -7.58
C LEU A 102 6.91 -12.56 -8.33
N GLU A 103 7.19 -13.82 -8.45
CA GLU A 103 8.23 -14.37 -9.32
C GLU A 103 7.66 -14.72 -10.70
N VAL A 104 6.33 -14.84 -10.80
CA VAL A 104 5.56 -15.03 -12.03
C VAL A 104 5.15 -13.67 -12.59
N SER A 105 5.20 -13.56 -13.90
CA SER A 105 4.88 -12.37 -14.70
C SER A 105 3.74 -12.63 -15.69
N GLY A 106 3.27 -11.57 -16.35
CA GLY A 106 2.27 -11.71 -17.43
C GLY A 106 2.75 -12.59 -18.60
N SER A 107 4.06 -12.62 -18.90
CA SER A 107 4.61 -13.51 -19.92
C SER A 107 4.51 -14.98 -19.55
N ASP A 108 4.68 -15.30 -18.28
CA ASP A 108 4.48 -16.68 -17.79
C ASP A 108 3.03 -17.12 -17.91
N LEU A 109 2.07 -16.21 -17.67
CA LEU A 109 0.64 -16.48 -17.87
C LEU A 109 0.30 -16.67 -19.35
N ALA A 110 0.96 -15.93 -20.25
CA ALA A 110 0.82 -16.12 -21.68
C ALA A 110 1.31 -17.49 -22.14
N GLU A 111 2.41 -17.99 -21.59
CA GLU A 111 2.92 -19.36 -21.84
C GLU A 111 1.94 -20.44 -21.32
N LEU A 112 1.15 -20.12 -20.30
CA LEU A 112 0.09 -20.99 -19.79
C LEU A 112 -1.23 -20.93 -20.61
N GLY A 113 -1.24 -20.16 -21.71
CA GLY A 113 -2.37 -20.05 -22.63
C GLY A 113 -3.31 -18.88 -22.38
N LEU A 114 -3.01 -18.02 -21.41
CA LEU A 114 -3.78 -16.80 -21.17
C LEU A 114 -3.22 -15.68 -22.06
N GLY A 115 -3.94 -15.36 -23.14
CA GLY A 115 -3.58 -14.25 -24.04
C GLY A 115 -3.56 -12.89 -23.33
N GLU A 116 -3.15 -11.84 -24.06
CA GLU A 116 -3.24 -10.47 -23.56
C GLU A 116 -4.70 -10.09 -23.30
N SER A 117 -5.11 -10.09 -22.05
CA SER A 117 -6.47 -9.78 -21.61
C SER A 117 -6.46 -9.08 -20.24
N PRO A 118 -7.53 -8.39 -19.84
CA PRO A 118 -7.68 -7.84 -18.49
C PRO A 118 -7.53 -8.90 -17.39
N GLU A 119 -7.87 -10.15 -17.66
CA GLU A 119 -7.78 -11.29 -16.74
C GLU A 119 -6.34 -11.53 -16.24
N VAL A 120 -5.33 -11.22 -17.07
CA VAL A 120 -3.91 -11.28 -16.65
C VAL A 120 -3.68 -10.44 -15.40
N GLY A 121 -4.21 -9.21 -15.39
CA GLY A 121 -4.08 -8.32 -14.24
C GLY A 121 -4.81 -8.86 -13.00
N GLU A 122 -5.98 -9.43 -13.17
CA GLU A 122 -6.79 -9.99 -12.07
C GLU A 122 -6.10 -11.23 -11.47
N ILE A 123 -5.58 -12.12 -12.30
CA ILE A 123 -4.85 -13.30 -11.84
C ILE A 123 -3.57 -12.90 -11.10
N LEU A 124 -2.78 -11.96 -11.63
CA LEU A 124 -1.58 -11.47 -10.94
C LEU A 124 -1.92 -10.81 -9.60
N ALA A 125 -3.02 -10.06 -9.52
CA ALA A 125 -3.48 -9.46 -8.28
C ALA A 125 -3.87 -10.54 -7.25
N GLU A 126 -4.59 -11.57 -7.67
CA GLU A 126 -4.97 -12.68 -6.80
C GLU A 126 -3.74 -13.51 -6.34
N LEU A 127 -2.81 -13.78 -7.22
CA LEU A 127 -1.55 -14.45 -6.85
C LEU A 127 -0.77 -13.63 -5.83
N ARG A 128 -0.68 -12.30 -6.03
CA ARG A 128 -0.04 -11.40 -5.06
C ARG A 128 -0.75 -11.43 -3.71
N ARG A 129 -2.09 -11.44 -3.71
CA ARG A 129 -2.89 -11.54 -2.49
C ARG A 129 -2.58 -12.82 -1.72
N ARG A 130 -2.57 -13.97 -2.41
CA ARG A 130 -2.24 -15.27 -1.81
C ARG A 130 -0.80 -15.31 -1.27
N LYS A 131 0.16 -14.74 -2.02
CA LYS A 131 1.57 -14.67 -1.58
C LYS A 131 1.73 -13.79 -0.34
N LEU A 132 1.07 -12.64 -0.29
CA LEU A 132 1.06 -11.76 0.89
C LEU A 132 0.54 -12.47 2.13
N ASN A 133 -0.50 -13.30 1.97
CA ASN A 133 -1.11 -14.09 3.04
C ASN A 133 -0.33 -15.39 3.37
N GLY A 134 0.85 -15.59 2.74
CA GLY A 134 1.70 -16.75 3.02
C GLY A 134 1.20 -18.06 2.45
N GLN A 135 0.25 -18.03 1.51
CA GLN A 135 -0.33 -19.22 0.86
C GLN A 135 0.52 -19.72 -0.31
N LEU A 136 1.43 -18.88 -0.82
CA LEU A 136 2.33 -19.21 -1.93
C LEU A 136 3.77 -18.92 -1.51
N ASP A 137 4.67 -19.85 -1.84
CA ASP A 137 6.11 -19.70 -1.60
C ASP A 137 6.88 -20.15 -2.87
N GLY A 138 7.58 -19.19 -3.47
CA GLY A 138 8.38 -19.39 -4.67
C GLY A 138 7.58 -19.54 -5.97
N ARG A 139 8.33 -19.52 -7.09
CA ARG A 139 7.80 -19.52 -8.45
C ARG A 139 6.92 -20.73 -8.77
N GLU A 140 7.30 -21.92 -8.29
CA GLU A 140 6.59 -23.16 -8.61
C GLU A 140 5.15 -23.15 -8.04
N SER A 141 4.99 -22.72 -6.78
CA SER A 141 3.67 -22.61 -6.16
C SER A 141 2.82 -21.52 -6.83
N GLU A 142 3.44 -20.42 -7.25
CA GLU A 142 2.76 -19.35 -7.98
C GLU A 142 2.26 -19.84 -9.36
N LEU A 143 3.07 -20.59 -10.10
CA LEU A 143 2.67 -21.18 -11.39
C LEU A 143 1.57 -22.23 -11.23
N ALA A 144 1.61 -23.04 -10.18
CA ALA A 144 0.53 -24.00 -9.87
C ALA A 144 -0.79 -23.29 -9.62
N ALA A 145 -0.78 -22.26 -8.74
CA ALA A 145 -1.95 -21.45 -8.45
C ALA A 145 -2.46 -20.67 -9.68
N ALA A 146 -1.54 -20.21 -10.55
CA ALA A 146 -1.93 -19.55 -11.81
C ALA A 146 -2.72 -20.51 -12.73
N ARG A 147 -2.25 -21.75 -12.88
CA ARG A 147 -2.97 -22.77 -13.69
C ARG A 147 -4.36 -23.05 -13.16
N GLU A 148 -4.51 -23.14 -11.83
CA GLU A 148 -5.82 -23.32 -11.20
C GLU A 148 -6.78 -22.16 -11.51
N LEU A 149 -6.28 -20.92 -11.38
CA LEU A 149 -7.09 -19.72 -11.64
C LEU A 149 -7.50 -19.63 -13.12
N ILE A 150 -6.59 -19.91 -14.06
CA ILE A 150 -6.88 -19.93 -15.50
C ILE A 150 -7.91 -21.01 -15.84
N SER A 151 -7.85 -22.17 -15.18
CA SER A 151 -8.78 -23.26 -15.44
C SER A 151 -10.19 -23.02 -14.86
N ALA A 152 -10.32 -22.08 -13.93
CA ALA A 152 -11.57 -21.73 -13.24
C ALA A 152 -12.27 -20.51 -13.86
N ALA A 153 -11.61 -19.79 -14.76
CA ALA A 153 -12.12 -18.59 -15.45
C ALA A 153 -12.85 -18.94 -16.74
#